data_692f28a44e163c257a9d754a3021e9b0
#
_entry.id   692f28a44e163c257a9d754a3021e9b0
#
_cell.length_a   1.000
_cell.length_b   1.000
_cell.length_c   1.000
_cell.angle_alpha   90.00
_cell.angle_beta   90.00
_cell.angle_gamma   90.00
#
_symmetry.space_group_name_H-M   'P 1'
#
loop_
_entity.id
_entity.type
_entity.pdbx_description
1 polymer ?
#
loop_
_entity_poly.entity_id
_entity_poly.type
_entity_poly.pdbx_seq_one_letter_code
_entity_poly.pdbx_strand_id
1 'polypeptide(L)'
;RIRYFSALIFLLLFTSNIFAKKNPNIVYIMSDELAYFELSHMGNKYIKTPNIDQFAAEGIRFTSALAGAPVCAPLRCNLMTGKHAGHASIRANDGGTPLRENETTIASMLKQIGYETGGFGKWGCGGRDSTGVPEKHGFDLFYGYYDQVHAHSFYPSYLIQNSVEVELKGNKGGRTGQTYSHYKIMEAGLNFIRKKKDKPF
;
A
#
# COMPACT_ATOMS: atom_id res chain seq x y z
N ARG A 1 -23.05 15.91 54.49
CA ARG A 1 -22.51 14.69 53.84
C ARG A 1 -23.20 14.35 52.50
N ILE A 2 -24.44 14.76 52.26
CA ILE A 2 -25.22 14.44 51.04
C ILE A 2 -24.74 15.27 49.81
N ARG A 3 -24.25 16.49 50.01
CA ARG A 3 -23.82 17.39 48.90
C ARG A 3 -22.58 16.89 48.15
N TYR A 4 -21.70 16.15 48.78
CA TYR A 4 -20.48 15.61 48.11
C TYR A 4 -20.78 14.36 47.28
N PHE A 5 -21.83 13.61 47.66
CA PHE A 5 -22.22 12.41 46.92
C PHE A 5 -22.82 12.74 45.55
N SER A 6 -23.61 13.82 45.46
CA SER A 6 -24.19 14.30 44.20
C SER A 6 -23.15 14.85 43.23
N ALA A 7 -22.10 15.51 43.75
CA ALA A 7 -21.01 16.01 42.92
C ALA A 7 -20.15 14.90 42.33
N LEU A 8 -19.95 13.80 43.07
CA LEU A 8 -19.18 12.63 42.61
C LEU A 8 -19.93 11.87 41.51
N ILE A 9 -21.26 11.72 41.64
CA ILE A 9 -22.09 11.09 40.59
C ILE A 9 -22.11 11.95 39.33
N PHE A 10 -22.15 13.28 39.43
CA PHE A 10 -22.13 14.18 38.29
C PHE A 10 -20.77 14.12 37.59
N LEU A 11 -19.66 13.97 38.31
CA LEU A 11 -18.32 13.82 37.73
C LEU A 11 -18.15 12.49 36.99
N LEU A 12 -18.74 11.42 37.50
CA LEU A 12 -18.73 10.08 36.87
C LEU A 12 -19.59 10.02 35.59
N LEU A 13 -20.64 10.84 35.47
CA LEU A 13 -21.48 10.91 34.28
C LEU A 13 -20.83 11.72 33.14
N PHE A 14 -19.88 12.60 33.45
CA PHE A 14 -19.15 13.36 32.44
C PHE A 14 -17.93 12.63 31.85
N THR A 15 -17.47 11.52 32.45
CA THR A 15 -16.32 10.78 31.96
C THR A 15 -16.65 9.70 30.93
N SER A 16 -17.92 9.47 30.61
CA SER A 16 -18.37 8.34 29.80
C SER A 16 -18.48 8.59 28.28
N ASN A 17 -18.07 9.74 27.76
CA ASN A 17 -18.13 10.03 26.34
C ASN A 17 -16.81 10.46 25.71
N ILE A 18 -15.69 9.90 26.19
CA ILE A 18 -14.51 9.85 25.33
C ILE A 18 -14.77 8.71 24.32
N PHE A 19 -15.54 9.00 23.28
CA PHE A 19 -15.55 8.18 22.08
C PHE A 19 -14.12 8.15 21.59
N ALA A 20 -13.41 7.08 21.84
CA ALA A 20 -12.14 6.83 21.19
C ALA A 20 -12.43 6.92 19.68
N LYS A 21 -11.93 7.99 19.04
CA LYS A 21 -12.12 8.20 17.61
C LYS A 21 -11.58 6.95 16.92
N LYS A 22 -12.46 6.20 16.26
CA LYS A 22 -12.04 4.98 15.56
C LYS A 22 -10.95 5.36 14.57
N ASN A 23 -9.82 4.69 14.61
CA ASN A 23 -8.74 4.95 13.67
C ASN A 23 -9.25 4.84 12.22
N PRO A 24 -8.91 5.77 11.32
CA PRO A 24 -9.38 5.73 9.94
C PRO A 24 -8.76 4.54 9.19
N ASN A 25 -9.49 4.00 8.23
CA ASN A 25 -8.89 3.10 7.25
C ASN A 25 -7.98 3.90 6.31
N ILE A 26 -6.87 3.30 5.89
CA ILE A 26 -5.88 3.95 5.02
C ILE A 26 -5.74 3.12 3.75
N VAL A 27 -6.13 3.69 2.61
CA VAL A 27 -5.89 3.10 1.29
C VAL A 27 -4.89 3.98 0.55
N TYR A 28 -3.70 3.46 0.32
CA TYR A 28 -2.66 4.12 -0.47
C TYR A 28 -2.59 3.49 -1.85
N ILE A 29 -2.82 4.28 -2.89
CA ILE A 29 -2.76 3.83 -4.28
C ILE A 29 -1.60 4.54 -4.98
N MET A 30 -0.67 3.76 -5.49
CA MET A 30 0.47 4.24 -6.27
C MET A 30 0.40 3.69 -7.68
N SER A 31 0.40 4.55 -8.66
CA SER A 31 0.59 4.18 -10.06
C SER A 31 2.08 4.12 -10.41
N ASP A 32 2.49 3.12 -11.16
CA ASP A 32 3.85 3.01 -11.68
C ASP A 32 3.95 3.85 -12.97
N GLU A 33 4.95 4.69 -13.08
CA GLU A 33 5.26 5.51 -14.25
C GLU A 33 4.12 6.42 -14.76
N LEU A 34 3.27 6.91 -13.87
CA LEU A 34 2.24 7.89 -14.23
C LEU A 34 2.87 9.30 -14.28
N ALA A 35 2.94 9.87 -15.45
CA ALA A 35 3.48 11.21 -15.64
C ALA A 35 2.48 12.30 -15.23
N TYR A 36 3.00 13.50 -14.92
CA TYR A 36 2.23 14.60 -14.37
C TYR A 36 1.00 14.98 -15.21
N PHE A 37 1.10 14.93 -16.56
CA PHE A 37 0.02 15.31 -17.46
C PHE A 37 -0.85 14.17 -17.97
N GLU A 38 -0.77 12.99 -17.40
CA GLU A 38 -1.53 11.84 -17.89
C GLU A 38 -2.98 11.79 -17.37
N LEU A 39 -3.27 12.46 -16.29
CA LEU A 39 -4.65 12.53 -15.76
C LEU A 39 -5.44 13.68 -16.42
N SER A 40 -6.74 13.48 -16.66
CA SER A 40 -7.56 14.50 -17.35
C SER A 40 -7.68 15.80 -16.55
N HIS A 41 -7.79 15.75 -15.20
CA HIS A 41 -7.79 16.95 -14.38
C HIS A 41 -6.43 17.67 -14.30
N MET A 42 -5.37 17.04 -14.80
CA MET A 42 -4.03 17.63 -14.94
C MET A 42 -3.78 18.22 -16.34
N GLY A 43 -4.80 18.19 -17.21
CA GLY A 43 -4.74 18.79 -18.54
C GLY A 43 -4.63 17.82 -19.71
N ASN A 44 -4.66 16.50 -19.46
CA ASN A 44 -4.66 15.53 -20.55
C ASN A 44 -5.96 15.60 -21.36
N LYS A 45 -5.82 15.79 -22.67
CA LYS A 45 -6.98 15.91 -23.58
C LYS A 45 -7.44 14.55 -24.14
N TYR A 46 -6.57 13.55 -24.09
CA TYR A 46 -6.77 12.25 -24.74
C TYR A 46 -7.23 11.17 -23.73
N ILE A 47 -6.56 11.11 -22.58
CA ILE A 47 -6.89 10.15 -21.54
C ILE A 47 -8.01 10.71 -20.65
N LYS A 48 -9.05 9.92 -20.42
CA LYS A 48 -10.16 10.27 -19.55
C LYS A 48 -10.08 9.48 -18.26
N THR A 49 -10.03 10.20 -17.14
CA THR A 49 -9.90 9.62 -15.78
C THR A 49 -11.01 10.09 -14.84
N PRO A 50 -12.31 9.90 -15.19
CA PRO A 50 -13.42 10.54 -14.49
C PRO A 50 -13.48 10.20 -13.00
N ASN A 51 -13.19 8.97 -12.62
CA ASN A 51 -13.22 8.56 -11.20
C ASN A 51 -12.06 9.19 -10.40
N ILE A 52 -10.86 9.30 -11.00
CA ILE A 52 -9.72 9.97 -10.35
C ILE A 52 -9.96 11.47 -10.27
N ASP A 53 -10.54 12.06 -11.30
CA ASP A 53 -10.89 13.49 -11.34
C ASP A 53 -11.92 13.84 -10.27
N GLN A 54 -12.95 13.00 -10.11
CA GLN A 54 -13.94 13.16 -9.05
C GLN A 54 -13.29 13.04 -7.67
N PHE A 55 -12.46 12.02 -7.46
CA PHE A 55 -11.73 11.83 -6.22
C PHE A 55 -10.82 13.03 -5.88
N ALA A 56 -10.15 13.61 -6.88
CA ALA A 56 -9.33 14.80 -6.71
C ALA A 56 -10.16 16.04 -6.37
N ALA A 57 -11.40 16.16 -6.90
CA ALA A 57 -12.32 17.26 -6.60
C ALA A 57 -12.93 17.18 -5.19
N GLU A 58 -13.11 15.97 -4.66
CA GLU A 58 -13.66 15.72 -3.32
C GLU A 58 -12.60 15.78 -2.22
N GLY A 59 -11.31 15.75 -2.58
CA GLY A 59 -10.19 15.67 -1.65
C GLY A 59 -9.21 16.84 -1.73
N ILE A 60 -7.98 16.58 -1.32
CA ILE A 60 -6.87 17.55 -1.38
C ILE A 60 -5.94 17.14 -2.51
N ARG A 61 -5.66 18.07 -3.41
CA ARG A 61 -4.67 17.90 -4.47
C ARG A 61 -3.38 18.65 -4.15
N PHE A 62 -2.28 17.92 -4.04
CA PHE A 62 -0.95 18.49 -3.89
C PHE A 62 -0.35 18.80 -5.27
N THR A 63 -0.14 20.05 -5.57
CA THR A 63 0.35 20.50 -6.90
C THR A 63 1.86 20.40 -7.07
N SER A 64 2.60 20.19 -5.99
CA SER A 64 4.06 20.15 -5.97
C SER A 64 4.60 18.94 -5.19
N ALA A 65 3.85 17.84 -5.15
CA ALA A 65 4.33 16.59 -4.56
C ALA A 65 5.26 15.87 -5.55
N LEU A 66 6.47 15.59 -5.11
CA LEU A 66 7.49 14.92 -5.92
C LEU A 66 7.72 13.49 -5.43
N ALA A 67 8.01 12.60 -6.38
CA ALA A 67 8.48 11.27 -6.07
C ALA A 67 9.84 11.32 -5.38
N GLY A 68 10.07 10.45 -4.37
CA GLY A 68 11.32 10.42 -3.61
C GLY A 68 12.54 9.92 -4.41
N ALA A 69 12.31 9.29 -5.57
CA ALA A 69 13.35 8.86 -6.49
C ALA A 69 12.77 8.70 -7.91
N PRO A 70 13.63 8.78 -8.97
CA PRO A 70 13.16 8.78 -10.35
C PRO A 70 12.90 7.38 -10.92
N VAL A 71 13.19 6.31 -10.18
CA VAL A 71 13.02 4.92 -10.63
C VAL A 71 12.36 4.05 -9.57
N CYS A 72 11.84 2.89 -9.97
CA CYS A 72 10.89 2.06 -9.22
C CYS A 72 11.38 1.62 -7.83
N ALA A 73 12.47 0.86 -7.71
CA ALA A 73 12.87 0.28 -6.43
C ALA A 73 13.28 1.33 -5.39
N PRO A 74 14.09 2.34 -5.72
CA PRO A 74 14.39 3.43 -4.79
C PRO A 74 13.17 4.20 -4.34
N LEU A 75 12.23 4.53 -5.26
CA LEU A 75 10.98 5.20 -4.91
C LEU A 75 10.16 4.37 -3.91
N ARG A 76 10.02 3.06 -4.18
CA ARG A 76 9.28 2.14 -3.30
C ARG A 76 9.93 2.02 -1.93
N CYS A 77 11.25 1.92 -1.88
CA CYS A 77 12.00 1.94 -0.62
C CYS A 77 11.77 3.25 0.15
N ASN A 78 11.85 4.41 -0.51
CA ASN A 78 11.59 5.70 0.12
C ASN A 78 10.17 5.78 0.68
N LEU A 79 9.18 5.34 -0.10
CA LEU A 79 7.78 5.30 0.32
C LEU A 79 7.58 4.41 1.55
N MET A 80 8.12 3.19 1.51
CA MET A 80 7.94 2.23 2.60
C MET A 80 8.63 2.68 3.88
N THR A 81 9.82 3.28 3.79
CA THR A 81 10.66 3.59 4.96
C THR A 81 10.57 5.04 5.43
N GLY A 82 9.97 5.94 4.64
CA GLY A 82 9.96 7.38 4.92
C GLY A 82 11.34 8.04 4.80
N LYS A 83 12.34 7.35 4.25
CA LYS A 83 13.71 7.86 4.09
C LYS A 83 13.88 8.45 2.70
N HIS A 84 14.56 9.59 2.59
CA HIS A 84 14.97 10.11 1.29
C HIS A 84 16.13 9.27 0.69
N ALA A 85 16.36 9.37 -0.62
CA ALA A 85 17.29 8.53 -1.37
C ALA A 85 18.72 8.47 -0.79
N GLY A 86 19.19 9.54 -0.14
CA GLY A 86 20.51 9.57 0.51
C GLY A 86 20.66 8.66 1.73
N HIS A 87 19.55 8.28 2.38
CA HIS A 87 19.52 7.40 3.56
C HIS A 87 18.81 6.06 3.31
N ALA A 88 18.17 5.90 2.16
CA ALA A 88 17.50 4.67 1.79
C ALA A 88 18.49 3.54 1.53
N SER A 89 18.12 2.30 1.86
CA SER A 89 18.93 1.10 1.59
C SER A 89 18.95 0.75 0.11
N ILE A 90 17.86 1.00 -0.62
CA ILE A 90 17.75 0.72 -2.05
C ILE A 90 17.88 2.04 -2.82
N ARG A 91 18.92 2.17 -3.65
CA ARG A 91 19.25 3.42 -4.37
C ARG A 91 19.28 3.26 -5.88
N ALA A 92 19.14 2.06 -6.40
CA ALA A 92 19.15 1.74 -7.81
C ALA A 92 18.15 0.62 -8.14
N ASN A 93 17.80 0.47 -9.42
CA ASN A 93 17.05 -0.67 -9.94
C ASN A 93 18.02 -1.82 -10.32
N ASP A 94 18.91 -2.19 -9.43
CA ASP A 94 19.88 -3.26 -9.63
C ASP A 94 19.31 -4.66 -9.41
N GLY A 95 18.11 -4.75 -8.83
CA GLY A 95 17.41 -6.01 -8.56
C GLY A 95 18.02 -6.85 -7.45
N GLY A 96 19.18 -6.46 -6.89
CA GLY A 96 19.94 -7.26 -5.94
C GLY A 96 19.88 -6.77 -4.49
N THR A 97 19.50 -5.53 -4.26
CA THR A 97 19.50 -4.94 -2.92
C THR A 97 18.10 -5.00 -2.28
N PRO A 98 17.84 -5.87 -1.28
CA PRO A 98 16.58 -5.88 -0.58
C PRO A 98 16.55 -4.84 0.55
N LEU A 99 15.35 -4.54 1.07
CA LEU A 99 15.22 -3.88 2.37
C LEU A 99 15.98 -4.66 3.45
N ARG A 100 16.63 -3.94 4.33
CA ARG A 100 17.36 -4.54 5.46
C ARG A 100 16.35 -5.06 6.47
N GLU A 101 16.70 -6.13 7.16
CA GLU A 101 15.82 -6.86 8.09
C GLU A 101 15.17 -5.96 9.15
N ASN A 102 15.88 -4.97 9.65
CA ASN A 102 15.44 -4.07 10.74
C ASN A 102 14.93 -2.72 10.24
N GLU A 103 14.65 -2.56 8.95
CA GLU A 103 14.07 -1.31 8.47
C GLU A 103 12.59 -1.22 8.85
N THR A 104 12.27 -0.15 9.58
CA THR A 104 10.88 0.20 9.87
C THR A 104 10.19 0.66 8.60
N THR A 105 9.00 0.13 8.35
CA THR A 105 8.15 0.51 7.23
C THR A 105 6.83 1.11 7.72
N ILE A 106 6.13 1.79 6.83
CA ILE A 106 4.78 2.29 7.11
C ILE A 106 3.85 1.16 7.58
N ALA A 107 3.94 -0.03 6.97
CA ALA A 107 3.12 -1.18 7.36
C ALA A 107 3.50 -1.69 8.76
N SER A 108 4.81 -1.81 9.08
CA SER A 108 5.24 -2.25 10.40
C SER A 108 4.85 -1.27 11.51
N MET A 109 4.87 0.04 11.25
CA MET A 109 4.42 1.08 12.20
C MET A 109 2.90 1.00 12.43
N LEU A 110 2.12 0.90 11.37
CA LEU A 110 0.66 0.81 11.47
C LEU A 110 0.23 -0.47 12.19
N LYS A 111 0.92 -1.58 11.95
CA LYS A 111 0.66 -2.85 12.64
C LYS A 111 0.88 -2.74 14.16
N GLN A 112 1.89 -1.98 14.63
CA GLN A 112 2.13 -1.76 16.06
C GLN A 112 0.98 -1.05 16.77
N ILE A 113 0.18 -0.27 16.07
CA ILE A 113 -0.99 0.43 16.60
C ILE A 113 -2.31 -0.25 16.22
N GLY A 114 -2.26 -1.53 15.85
CA GLY A 114 -3.43 -2.40 15.68
C GLY A 114 -4.08 -2.38 14.31
N TYR A 115 -3.43 -1.81 13.28
CA TYR A 115 -3.90 -1.94 11.90
C TYR A 115 -3.65 -3.35 11.36
N GLU A 116 -4.58 -3.82 10.54
CA GLU A 116 -4.33 -4.94 9.64
C GLU A 116 -3.80 -4.42 8.30
N THR A 117 -2.76 -5.05 7.78
CA THR A 117 -1.97 -4.50 6.67
C THR A 117 -2.02 -5.40 5.45
N GLY A 118 -2.33 -4.82 4.28
CA GLY A 118 -2.34 -5.53 3.00
C GLY A 118 -1.55 -4.78 1.93
N GLY A 119 -0.74 -5.50 1.17
CA GLY A 119 -0.02 -4.99 0.01
C GLY A 119 -0.44 -5.72 -1.26
N PHE A 120 -0.72 -4.99 -2.33
CA PHE A 120 -1.24 -5.56 -3.57
C PHE A 120 -0.56 -4.92 -4.77
N GLY A 121 0.03 -5.73 -5.65
CA GLY A 121 0.71 -5.25 -6.85
C GLY A 121 2.22 -5.47 -6.85
N LYS A 122 2.97 -4.49 -7.34
CA LYS A 122 4.42 -4.57 -7.47
C LYS A 122 5.10 -4.15 -6.16
N TRP A 123 5.90 -5.03 -5.58
CA TRP A 123 6.69 -4.75 -4.38
C TRP A 123 8.01 -4.05 -4.69
N GLY A 124 8.96 -4.77 -5.27
CA GLY A 124 10.22 -4.23 -5.77
C GLY A 124 11.25 -3.84 -4.72
N CYS A 125 11.07 -4.26 -3.47
CA CYS A 125 12.00 -3.98 -2.38
C CYS A 125 12.67 -5.24 -1.79
N GLY A 126 12.60 -6.34 -2.50
CA GLY A 126 13.21 -7.62 -2.15
C GLY A 126 12.49 -8.79 -2.78
N GLY A 127 13.27 -9.72 -3.33
CA GLY A 127 12.78 -10.97 -3.89
C GLY A 127 12.45 -12.01 -2.82
N ARG A 128 11.87 -13.12 -3.25
CA ARG A 128 11.59 -14.28 -2.39
C ARG A 128 12.89 -14.73 -1.69
N ASP A 129 12.77 -15.18 -0.47
CA ASP A 129 13.85 -15.63 0.41
C ASP A 129 14.83 -14.53 0.87
N SER A 130 14.62 -13.26 0.46
CA SER A 130 15.42 -12.14 0.93
C SER A 130 14.96 -11.59 2.28
N THR A 131 15.74 -10.68 2.85
CA THR A 131 15.34 -9.90 4.03
C THR A 131 14.20 -8.95 3.74
N GLY A 132 14.04 -8.51 2.48
CA GLY A 132 13.14 -7.46 2.06
C GLY A 132 11.75 -7.91 1.63
N VAL A 133 11.32 -9.14 1.92
CA VAL A 133 9.95 -9.59 1.58
C VAL A 133 8.88 -8.85 2.38
N PRO A 134 7.70 -8.57 1.82
CA PRO A 134 6.66 -7.76 2.46
C PRO A 134 6.24 -8.26 3.85
N GLU A 135 6.12 -9.55 4.03
CA GLU A 135 5.69 -10.17 5.29
C GLU A 135 6.69 -10.00 6.44
N LYS A 136 7.98 -9.79 6.14
CA LYS A 136 8.98 -9.40 7.14
C LYS A 136 8.94 -7.91 7.47
N HIS A 137 8.25 -7.12 6.64
CA HIS A 137 8.14 -5.68 6.76
C HIS A 137 6.74 -5.18 7.14
N GLY A 138 5.99 -6.04 7.84
CA GLY A 138 4.75 -5.66 8.49
C GLY A 138 3.46 -5.89 7.70
N PHE A 139 3.51 -6.44 6.51
CA PHE A 139 2.31 -6.83 5.76
C PHE A 139 1.77 -8.18 6.25
N ASP A 140 0.50 -8.21 6.66
CA ASP A 140 -0.22 -9.45 7.02
C ASP A 140 -0.57 -10.26 5.79
N LEU A 141 -0.91 -9.56 4.71
CA LEU A 141 -1.18 -10.14 3.40
C LEU A 141 -0.46 -9.35 2.33
N PHE A 142 0.30 -10.04 1.49
CA PHE A 142 0.79 -9.50 0.22
C PHE A 142 0.31 -10.38 -0.93
N TYR A 143 -0.15 -9.77 -2.02
CA TYR A 143 -0.49 -10.47 -3.25
C TYR A 143 -0.05 -9.69 -4.48
N GLY A 144 0.88 -10.24 -5.26
CA GLY A 144 1.37 -9.57 -6.46
C GLY A 144 2.75 -10.03 -6.90
N TYR A 145 3.59 -9.10 -7.27
CA TYR A 145 4.95 -9.33 -7.77
C TYR A 145 5.98 -8.90 -6.72
N TYR A 146 6.91 -9.78 -6.34
CA TYR A 146 8.04 -9.37 -5.53
C TYR A 146 9.11 -8.67 -6.37
N ASP A 147 9.38 -9.24 -7.54
CA ASP A 147 10.44 -8.81 -8.43
C ASP A 147 10.01 -7.72 -9.42
N GLN A 148 10.93 -6.82 -9.73
CA GLN A 148 10.74 -5.70 -10.66
C GLN A 148 10.49 -6.17 -12.09
N VAL A 149 11.31 -7.11 -12.57
CA VAL A 149 11.26 -7.60 -13.95
C VAL A 149 10.01 -8.44 -14.16
N HIS A 150 9.68 -9.30 -13.19
CA HIS A 150 8.46 -10.09 -13.20
C HIS A 150 7.20 -9.21 -13.33
N ALA A 151 7.21 -8.04 -12.69
CA ALA A 151 6.10 -7.09 -12.74
C ALA A 151 5.87 -6.44 -14.12
N HIS A 152 6.80 -6.59 -15.07
CA HIS A 152 6.61 -6.15 -16.46
C HIS A 152 5.88 -7.18 -17.33
N SER A 153 5.55 -8.35 -16.77
CA SER A 153 4.69 -9.33 -17.41
C SER A 153 3.23 -9.10 -16.99
N PHE A 154 2.36 -8.76 -17.92
CA PHE A 154 0.94 -8.57 -17.63
C PHE A 154 0.15 -9.88 -17.56
N TYR A 155 0.71 -10.95 -18.11
CA TYR A 155 0.18 -12.31 -18.09
C TYR A 155 1.23 -13.29 -17.58
N PRO A 156 1.74 -13.09 -16.34
CA PRO A 156 2.74 -13.98 -15.76
C PRO A 156 2.14 -15.36 -15.51
N SER A 157 2.98 -16.38 -15.48
CA SER A 157 2.53 -17.74 -15.13
C SER A 157 2.06 -17.88 -13.67
N TYR A 158 2.55 -17.01 -12.79
CA TYR A 158 2.18 -16.97 -11.38
C TYR A 158 2.25 -15.54 -10.81
N LEU A 159 1.57 -15.32 -9.70
CA LEU A 159 1.80 -14.23 -8.74
C LEU A 159 2.25 -14.83 -7.41
N ILE A 160 2.62 -13.98 -6.46
CA ILE A 160 3.06 -14.43 -5.13
C ILE A 160 2.06 -13.96 -4.07
N GLN A 161 1.67 -14.88 -3.20
CA GLN A 161 0.94 -14.58 -1.97
C GLN A 161 1.78 -15.00 -0.78
N ASN A 162 2.28 -14.06 0.00
CA ASN A 162 3.09 -14.33 1.19
C ASN A 162 4.16 -15.41 0.94
N SER A 163 5.08 -15.16 0.00
CA SER A 163 6.16 -16.05 -0.44
C SER A 163 5.72 -17.34 -1.16
N VAL A 164 4.42 -17.59 -1.34
CA VAL A 164 3.90 -18.76 -2.07
C VAL A 164 3.50 -18.37 -3.48
N GLU A 165 3.92 -19.15 -4.47
CA GLU A 165 3.47 -18.97 -5.86
C GLU A 165 2.01 -19.37 -6.02
N VAL A 166 1.25 -18.50 -6.67
CA VAL A 166 -0.15 -18.73 -7.07
C VAL A 166 -0.21 -18.75 -8.59
N GLU A 167 -0.40 -19.92 -9.16
CA GLU A 167 -0.47 -20.10 -10.61
C GLU A 167 -1.61 -19.27 -11.23
N LEU A 168 -1.32 -18.61 -12.35
CA LEU A 168 -2.30 -17.97 -13.20
C LEU A 168 -2.56 -18.87 -14.42
N LYS A 169 -3.58 -19.70 -14.33
CA LYS A 169 -3.92 -20.69 -15.37
C LYS A 169 -4.04 -20.05 -16.75
N GLY A 170 -3.50 -20.75 -17.73
CA GLY A 170 -3.52 -20.32 -19.14
C GLY A 170 -2.51 -19.27 -19.52
N ASN A 171 -1.64 -18.86 -18.59
CA ASN A 171 -0.56 -17.93 -18.83
C ASN A 171 0.78 -18.68 -18.97
N LYS A 172 1.64 -18.15 -19.85
CA LYS A 172 3.03 -18.65 -20.05
C LYS A 172 4.07 -17.57 -19.79
N GLY A 173 3.64 -16.41 -19.30
CA GLY A 173 4.46 -15.22 -19.18
C GLY A 173 4.33 -14.24 -20.35
N GLY A 174 4.73 -12.99 -20.16
CA GLY A 174 4.74 -11.97 -21.20
C GLY A 174 3.52 -11.06 -21.25
N ARG A 175 3.18 -10.59 -22.45
CA ARG A 175 2.17 -9.54 -22.65
C ARG A 175 0.79 -10.06 -23.06
N THR A 176 0.66 -11.35 -23.32
CA THR A 176 -0.60 -11.99 -23.73
C THR A 176 -0.83 -13.27 -22.94
N GLY A 177 -2.08 -13.62 -22.69
CA GLY A 177 -2.47 -14.81 -21.94
C GLY A 177 -3.97 -14.82 -21.65
N GLN A 178 -4.42 -15.74 -20.83
CA GLN A 178 -5.83 -15.87 -20.46
C GLN A 178 -6.18 -15.06 -19.21
N THR A 179 -5.27 -14.98 -18.25
CA THR A 179 -5.53 -14.35 -16.96
C THR A 179 -4.69 -13.08 -16.80
N TYR A 180 -5.34 -11.93 -16.94
CA TYR A 180 -4.70 -10.62 -16.71
C TYR A 180 -4.42 -10.43 -15.21
N SER A 181 -3.15 -10.29 -14.87
CA SER A 181 -2.69 -10.23 -13.47
C SER A 181 -3.31 -9.10 -12.66
N HIS A 182 -3.51 -7.93 -13.29
CA HIS A 182 -4.03 -6.76 -12.60
C HIS A 182 -5.46 -6.99 -12.07
N TYR A 183 -6.30 -7.75 -12.80
CA TYR A 183 -7.62 -8.10 -12.28
C TYR A 183 -7.54 -8.98 -11.04
N LYS A 184 -6.58 -9.91 -10.99
CA LYS A 184 -6.37 -10.76 -9.81
C LYS A 184 -5.83 -9.99 -8.62
N ILE A 185 -4.93 -9.07 -8.86
CA ILE A 185 -4.38 -8.17 -7.83
C ILE A 185 -5.48 -7.27 -7.27
N MET A 186 -6.30 -6.66 -8.14
CA MET A 186 -7.42 -5.82 -7.73
C MET A 186 -8.47 -6.62 -6.95
N GLU A 187 -8.82 -7.82 -7.41
CA GLU A 187 -9.74 -8.73 -6.71
C GLU A 187 -9.26 -9.04 -5.29
N ALA A 188 -7.97 -9.36 -5.15
CA ALA A 188 -7.36 -9.66 -3.84
C ALA A 188 -7.41 -8.44 -2.90
N GLY A 189 -7.10 -7.24 -3.41
CA GLY A 189 -7.18 -5.99 -2.64
C GLY A 189 -8.61 -5.66 -2.19
N LEU A 190 -9.58 -5.75 -3.09
CA LEU A 190 -10.99 -5.53 -2.75
C LEU A 190 -11.51 -6.56 -1.74
N ASN A 191 -11.10 -7.81 -1.86
CA ASN A 191 -11.48 -8.86 -0.91
C ASN A 191 -10.88 -8.62 0.47
N PHE A 192 -9.62 -8.14 0.55
CA PHE A 192 -9.02 -7.73 1.81
C PHE A 192 -9.83 -6.61 2.48
N ILE A 193 -10.14 -5.54 1.76
CA ILE A 193 -10.94 -4.42 2.27
C ILE A 193 -12.32 -4.90 2.76
N ARG A 194 -13.00 -5.77 2.00
CA ARG A 194 -14.32 -6.30 2.37
C ARG A 194 -14.30 -7.14 3.63
N LYS A 195 -13.23 -7.90 3.86
CA LYS A 195 -13.07 -8.78 5.04
C LYS A 195 -12.70 -8.01 6.32
N LYS A 196 -12.15 -6.80 6.21
CA LYS A 196 -11.56 -6.03 7.31
C LYS A 196 -12.47 -4.91 7.83
N LYS A 197 -13.77 -5.11 7.88
CA LYS A 197 -14.76 -4.09 8.26
C LYS A 197 -14.66 -3.62 9.72
N ASP A 198 -14.20 -4.47 10.62
CA ASP A 198 -14.28 -4.25 12.07
C ASP A 198 -12.99 -3.70 12.69
N LYS A 199 -11.89 -3.76 11.95
CA LYS A 199 -10.59 -3.25 12.38
C LYS A 199 -10.06 -2.22 11.38
N PRO A 200 -9.25 -1.25 11.83
CA PRO A 200 -8.58 -0.34 10.92
C PRO A 200 -7.56 -1.11 10.05
N PHE A 201 -7.49 -0.73 8.79
CA PHE A 201 -6.58 -1.31 7.81
C PHE A 201 -5.91 -0.25 6.96
#